data_9e59fa6add813bda54a388cfe9fb7749
#
_entry.id   9e59fa6add813bda54a388cfe9fb7749
#
_cell.length_a   1.000
_cell.length_b   1.000
_cell.length_c   1.000
_cell.angle_alpha   90.00
_cell.angle_beta   90.00
_cell.angle_gamma   90.00
#
_symmetry.space_group_name_H-M   'P 1'
#
loop_
_entity.id
_entity.type
_entity.pdbx_description
1 polymer ?
#
loop_
_entity_poly.entity_id
_entity_poly.type
_entity_poly.pdbx_seq_one_letter_code
_entity_poly.pdbx_strand_id
1 'polypeptide(L)'
;PAEDEELPSAYIEEFRCALDVELSKYVVEAYPKGACAIYCTSGKDIEGPGSDFSFTAVISAAKRSPQNFCNGSWRSIWTMEFNYELQFVNIKGNIQVDAHYFEEGNVQLDTNIDRKDSTIMQSPDDCAVSITNIIRHHESEYLSSLEESYLNLSDATFKDLRRKLPVTRTLFPWHNTLAFSLTRDLAKELALGK
;
A
#
# COMPACT_ATOMS: atom_id res chain seq x y z
N PRO A 1 16.29 5.54 21.19
CA PRO A 1 17.51 4.93 20.70
C PRO A 1 17.49 3.48 21.14
N ALA A 2 17.80 2.53 20.22
CA ALA A 2 17.99 1.14 20.57
C ALA A 2 19.21 1.03 21.49
N GLU A 3 19.17 0.12 22.46
CA GLU A 3 20.33 -0.19 23.29
C GLU A 3 21.35 -0.93 22.43
N ASP A 4 22.66 -0.79 22.72
CA ASP A 4 23.73 -1.39 21.91
C ASP A 4 23.62 -2.93 21.81
N GLU A 5 22.98 -3.58 22.80
CA GLU A 5 22.69 -5.03 22.82
C GLU A 5 21.55 -5.44 21.86
N GLU A 6 20.77 -4.47 21.34
CA GLU A 6 19.67 -4.72 20.40
C GLU A 6 20.08 -4.58 18.92
N LEU A 7 21.27 -4.07 18.66
CA LEU A 7 21.77 -3.89 17.30
C LEU A 7 22.25 -5.22 16.72
N PRO A 8 21.99 -5.50 15.43
CA PRO A 8 22.54 -6.65 14.74
C PRO A 8 24.07 -6.54 14.62
N SER A 9 24.74 -7.67 14.38
CA SER A 9 26.18 -7.71 14.12
C SER A 9 26.57 -6.83 12.94
N ALA A 10 27.85 -6.43 12.87
CA ALA A 10 28.35 -5.56 11.80
C ALA A 10 28.09 -6.14 10.40
N TYR A 11 28.15 -7.46 10.24
CA TYR A 11 27.86 -8.14 8.97
C TYR A 11 26.41 -7.98 8.54
N ILE A 12 25.47 -8.19 9.46
CA ILE A 12 24.03 -8.06 9.20
C ILE A 12 23.65 -6.59 8.98
N GLU A 13 24.29 -5.69 9.76
CA GLU A 13 24.03 -4.25 9.66
C GLU A 13 24.46 -3.69 8.30
N GLU A 14 25.50 -4.23 7.66
CA GLU A 14 25.90 -3.83 6.31
C GLU A 14 24.78 -4.09 5.29
N PHE A 15 24.16 -5.29 5.31
CA PHE A 15 23.01 -5.61 4.47
C PHE A 15 21.80 -4.73 4.79
N ARG A 16 21.51 -4.52 6.07
CA ARG A 16 20.39 -3.69 6.50
C ARG A 16 20.56 -2.24 6.04
N CYS A 17 21.74 -1.67 6.22
CA CYS A 17 22.03 -0.29 5.81
C CYS A 17 21.98 -0.11 4.29
N ALA A 18 22.54 -1.04 3.52
CA ALA A 18 22.46 -1.00 2.06
C ALA A 18 20.99 -1.00 1.59
N LEU A 19 20.19 -1.90 2.16
CA LEU A 19 18.76 -2.00 1.83
C LEU A 19 17.99 -0.75 2.27
N ASP A 20 18.28 -0.18 3.43
CA ASP A 20 17.65 1.04 3.94
C ASP A 20 17.91 2.23 3.01
N VAL A 21 19.13 2.36 2.52
CA VAL A 21 19.51 3.43 1.56
C VAL A 21 18.73 3.28 0.25
N GLU A 22 18.70 2.09 -0.36
CA GLU A 22 18.05 1.89 -1.65
C GLU A 22 16.53 1.97 -1.54
N LEU A 23 15.95 1.37 -0.50
CA LEU A 23 14.51 1.43 -0.27
C LEU A 23 14.02 2.84 0.07
N SER A 24 14.82 3.62 0.82
CA SER A 24 14.52 5.02 1.11
C SER A 24 14.49 5.87 -0.18
N LYS A 25 15.42 5.66 -1.11
CA LYS A 25 15.41 6.34 -2.41
C LYS A 25 14.11 6.04 -3.17
N TYR A 26 13.74 4.76 -3.23
CA TYR A 26 12.50 4.34 -3.87
C TYR A 26 11.26 4.98 -3.24
N VAL A 27 11.18 4.97 -1.91
CA VAL A 27 10.02 5.52 -1.20
C VAL A 27 9.89 7.03 -1.40
N VAL A 28 10.98 7.78 -1.40
CA VAL A 28 10.98 9.23 -1.69
C VAL A 28 10.50 9.51 -3.11
N GLU A 29 10.88 8.67 -4.08
CA GLU A 29 10.45 8.79 -5.48
C GLU A 29 8.97 8.45 -5.67
N ALA A 30 8.52 7.31 -5.11
CA ALA A 30 7.20 6.74 -5.38
C ALA A 30 6.09 7.28 -4.47
N TYR A 31 6.41 7.61 -3.22
CA TYR A 31 5.44 7.98 -2.19
C TYR A 31 5.74 9.35 -1.59
N PRO A 32 5.13 10.44 -2.10
CA PRO A 32 5.29 11.76 -1.48
C PRO A 32 4.87 11.73 0.00
N LYS A 33 5.79 12.04 0.91
CA LYS A 33 5.61 11.94 2.38
C LYS A 33 5.47 10.50 2.91
N GLY A 34 5.87 9.50 2.12
CA GLY A 34 6.01 8.13 2.58
C GLY A 34 7.17 7.98 3.56
N ALA A 35 7.10 6.94 4.35
CA ALA A 35 8.17 6.53 5.25
C ALA A 35 8.43 5.04 5.09
N CYS A 36 9.69 4.64 5.25
CA CYS A 36 10.07 3.24 5.36
C CYS A 36 10.93 3.01 6.60
N ALA A 37 10.94 1.77 7.07
CA ALA A 37 11.81 1.31 8.12
C ALA A 37 12.14 -0.16 7.91
N ILE A 38 13.36 -0.56 8.22
CA ILE A 38 13.85 -1.94 8.07
C ILE A 38 14.34 -2.45 9.41
N TYR A 39 13.79 -3.59 9.78
CA TYR A 39 14.06 -4.26 11.06
C TYR A 39 14.74 -5.60 10.82
N CYS A 40 15.77 -5.91 11.60
CA CYS A 40 16.30 -7.27 11.69
C CYS A 40 15.32 -8.12 12.50
N THR A 41 14.76 -9.15 11.85
CA THR A 41 13.74 -10.00 12.47
C THR A 41 14.34 -11.28 13.05
N SER A 42 15.40 -11.80 12.44
CA SER A 42 16.15 -12.95 12.95
C SER A 42 17.63 -12.85 12.56
N GLY A 43 18.47 -13.54 13.31
CA GLY A 43 19.92 -13.61 13.02
C GLY A 43 20.73 -12.45 13.59
N LYS A 44 20.25 -11.73 14.59
CA LYS A 44 20.94 -10.59 15.19
C LYS A 44 22.34 -10.92 15.70
N ASP A 45 22.51 -12.14 16.25
CA ASP A 45 23.76 -12.60 16.89
C ASP A 45 24.76 -13.26 15.92
N ILE A 46 24.52 -13.16 14.61
CA ILE A 46 25.37 -13.75 13.58
C ILE A 46 26.61 -12.88 13.36
N GLU A 47 27.76 -13.32 13.81
CA GLU A 47 29.02 -12.56 13.72
C GLU A 47 29.68 -12.57 12.33
N GLY A 48 29.16 -13.34 11.35
CA GLY A 48 29.76 -13.43 10.03
C GLY A 48 28.95 -14.27 9.05
N PRO A 49 29.45 -14.49 7.83
CA PRO A 49 28.77 -15.30 6.83
C PRO A 49 28.65 -16.76 7.31
N GLY A 50 27.56 -17.43 6.97
CA GLY A 50 27.36 -18.86 7.23
C GLY A 50 26.06 -19.23 7.91
N SER A 51 25.22 -18.27 8.25
CA SER A 51 23.93 -18.53 8.88
C SER A 51 22.81 -17.70 8.25
N ASP A 52 21.58 -18.19 8.35
CA ASP A 52 20.39 -17.56 7.81
C ASP A 52 19.95 -16.39 8.69
N PHE A 53 19.52 -15.31 8.06
CA PHE A 53 18.96 -14.14 8.74
C PHE A 53 17.77 -13.58 8.00
N SER A 54 17.00 -12.70 8.63
CA SER A 54 15.85 -12.11 7.98
C SER A 54 15.63 -10.64 8.35
N PHE A 55 15.12 -9.89 7.38
CA PHE A 55 14.66 -8.51 7.57
C PHE A 55 13.19 -8.38 7.30
N THR A 56 12.57 -7.40 7.97
CA THR A 56 11.24 -6.93 7.63
C THR A 56 11.29 -5.45 7.32
N ALA A 57 10.92 -5.09 6.10
CA ALA A 57 10.75 -3.71 5.67
C ALA A 57 9.26 -3.33 5.73
N VAL A 58 8.98 -2.14 6.25
CA VAL A 58 7.65 -1.56 6.30
C VAL A 58 7.67 -0.25 5.53
N ILE A 59 6.81 -0.15 4.51
CA ILE A 59 6.59 1.08 3.75
C ILE A 59 5.19 1.58 4.10
N SER A 60 5.06 2.86 4.40
CA SER A 60 3.78 3.48 4.74
C SER A 60 3.66 4.86 4.13
N ALA A 61 2.53 5.12 3.49
CA ALA A 61 2.19 6.42 2.97
C ALA A 61 0.71 6.71 3.20
N ALA A 62 0.38 7.96 3.49
CA ALA A 62 -1.00 8.38 3.67
C ALA A 62 -1.25 9.74 3.03
N LYS A 63 -2.38 9.85 2.34
CA LYS A 63 -2.88 11.10 1.79
C LYS A 63 -4.20 11.44 2.44
N ARG A 64 -4.26 12.58 3.11
CA ARG A 64 -5.49 13.15 3.67
C ARG A 64 -5.85 14.40 2.89
N SER A 65 -7.03 14.43 2.31
CA SER A 65 -7.54 15.56 1.54
C SER A 65 -9.01 15.85 1.93
N PRO A 66 -9.25 16.41 3.14
CA PRO A 66 -10.61 16.70 3.59
C PRO A 66 -11.36 17.65 2.66
N GLN A 67 -10.66 18.59 2.01
CA GLN A 67 -11.24 19.52 1.04
C GLN A 67 -11.75 18.83 -0.22
N ASN A 68 -11.18 17.69 -0.59
CA ASN A 68 -11.61 16.86 -1.72
C ASN A 68 -12.38 15.61 -1.26
N PHE A 69 -12.83 15.61 -0.01
CA PHE A 69 -13.63 14.53 0.58
C PHE A 69 -13.00 13.12 0.43
N CYS A 70 -11.68 13.04 0.40
CA CYS A 70 -10.99 11.76 0.25
C CYS A 70 -9.80 11.61 1.19
N ASN A 71 -9.60 10.37 1.65
CA ASN A 71 -8.42 9.92 2.36
C ASN A 71 -7.94 8.62 1.73
N GLY A 72 -6.65 8.40 1.72
CA GLY A 72 -6.06 7.15 1.27
C GLY A 72 -4.86 6.78 2.10
N SER A 73 -4.63 5.49 2.29
CA SER A 73 -3.42 4.96 2.90
C SER A 73 -2.89 3.78 2.10
N TRP A 74 -1.57 3.70 2.05
CA TRP A 74 -0.80 2.60 1.50
C TRP A 74 0.09 2.05 2.60
N ARG A 75 0.07 0.74 2.77
CA ARG A 75 0.98 0.05 3.67
C ARG A 75 1.45 -1.23 3.01
N SER A 76 2.75 -1.39 2.89
CA SER A 76 3.34 -2.65 2.48
C SER A 76 4.35 -3.16 3.51
N ILE A 77 4.33 -4.47 3.73
CA ILE A 77 5.24 -5.16 4.64
C ILE A 77 5.94 -6.23 3.84
N TRP A 78 7.26 -6.17 3.81
CA TRP A 78 8.10 -7.08 3.04
C TRP A 78 9.04 -7.82 3.96
N THR A 79 8.94 -9.14 4.01
CA THR A 79 9.84 -10.01 4.76
C THR A 79 10.83 -10.65 3.79
N MET A 80 12.12 -10.50 4.06
CA MET A 80 13.23 -11.02 3.28
C MET A 80 13.99 -12.03 4.12
N GLU A 81 13.97 -13.28 3.69
CA GLU A 81 14.65 -14.41 4.34
C GLU A 81 15.89 -14.74 3.54
N PHE A 82 17.06 -14.45 4.08
CA PHE A 82 18.37 -14.74 3.48
C PHE A 82 18.79 -16.14 3.85
N ASN A 83 18.95 -17.00 2.85
CA ASN A 83 19.43 -18.35 3.03
C ASN A 83 20.87 -18.45 2.54
N TYR A 84 21.80 -18.65 3.48
CA TYR A 84 23.22 -18.67 3.17
C TYR A 84 23.65 -19.94 2.43
N GLU A 85 23.11 -21.11 2.77
CA GLU A 85 23.46 -22.36 2.13
C GLU A 85 23.08 -22.41 0.66
N LEU A 86 21.90 -21.92 0.35
CA LEU A 86 21.31 -21.92 -1.00
C LEU A 86 21.63 -20.65 -1.80
N GLN A 87 22.27 -19.65 -1.17
CA GLN A 87 22.66 -18.39 -1.78
C GLN A 87 21.50 -17.67 -2.46
N PHE A 88 20.35 -17.64 -1.81
CA PHE A 88 19.19 -16.87 -2.29
C PHE A 88 18.43 -16.18 -1.16
N VAL A 89 17.61 -15.21 -1.57
CA VAL A 89 16.74 -14.43 -0.69
C VAL A 89 15.30 -14.70 -1.08
N ASN A 90 14.50 -15.22 -0.17
CA ASN A 90 13.06 -15.33 -0.31
C ASN A 90 12.41 -14.02 0.11
N ILE A 91 11.53 -13.49 -0.73
CA ILE A 91 10.82 -12.23 -0.50
C ILE A 91 9.33 -12.53 -0.41
N LYS A 92 8.71 -12.13 0.70
CA LYS A 92 7.26 -12.24 0.93
C LYS A 92 6.75 -10.83 1.22
N GLY A 93 5.74 -10.39 0.49
CA GLY A 93 5.14 -9.08 0.62
C GLY A 93 3.65 -9.18 0.91
N ASN A 94 3.16 -8.27 1.74
CA ASN A 94 1.74 -8.01 1.92
C ASN A 94 1.52 -6.52 1.69
N ILE A 95 0.62 -6.18 0.75
CA ILE A 95 0.30 -4.81 0.38
C ILE A 95 -1.15 -4.56 0.73
N GLN A 96 -1.40 -3.56 1.56
CA GLN A 96 -2.72 -3.10 1.99
C GLN A 96 -2.96 -1.68 1.48
N VAL A 97 -4.14 -1.47 0.91
CA VAL A 97 -4.59 -0.15 0.43
C VAL A 97 -5.97 0.14 0.99
N ASP A 98 -6.08 1.27 1.67
CA ASP A 98 -7.34 1.80 2.16
C ASP A 98 -7.64 3.11 1.43
N ALA A 99 -8.84 3.25 0.90
CA ALA A 99 -9.31 4.50 0.34
C ALA A 99 -10.73 4.79 0.82
N HIS A 100 -10.97 6.03 1.19
CA HIS A 100 -12.24 6.50 1.71
C HIS A 100 -12.64 7.79 1.00
N TYR A 101 -13.81 7.77 0.38
CA TYR A 101 -14.44 8.92 -0.27
C TYR A 101 -15.80 9.20 0.38
N PHE A 102 -16.05 10.45 0.75
CA PHE A 102 -17.18 10.82 1.62
C PHE A 102 -17.96 12.09 1.22
N GLU A 103 -17.90 12.54 -0.04
CA GLU A 103 -18.59 13.75 -0.51
C GLU A 103 -20.12 13.58 -0.57
N GLU A 104 -20.62 12.62 -1.34
CA GLU A 104 -22.06 12.36 -1.52
C GLU A 104 -22.50 10.99 -1.00
N GLY A 105 -21.66 10.36 -0.22
CA GLY A 105 -21.86 9.03 0.30
C GLY A 105 -20.68 8.61 1.14
N ASN A 106 -20.63 7.35 1.47
CA ASN A 106 -19.52 6.73 2.18
C ASN A 106 -19.02 5.53 1.38
N VAL A 107 -18.03 5.75 0.55
CA VAL A 107 -17.39 4.69 -0.22
C VAL A 107 -16.05 4.37 0.41
N GLN A 108 -15.91 3.13 0.86
CA GLN A 108 -14.67 2.61 1.42
C GLN A 108 -14.17 1.48 0.54
N LEU A 109 -12.89 1.53 0.20
CA LEU A 109 -12.14 0.44 -0.39
C LEU A 109 -11.10 0.00 0.62
N ASP A 110 -11.12 -1.25 0.98
CA ASP A 110 -10.08 -1.93 1.75
C ASP A 110 -9.65 -3.14 0.92
N THR A 111 -8.40 -3.19 0.56
CA THR A 111 -7.88 -4.27 -0.27
C THR A 111 -6.49 -4.67 0.19
N ASN A 112 -6.21 -5.96 0.10
CA ASN A 112 -5.00 -6.59 0.57
C ASN A 112 -4.55 -7.65 -0.44
N ILE A 113 -3.26 -7.72 -0.71
CA ILE A 113 -2.68 -8.72 -1.58
C ILE A 113 -1.35 -9.26 -1.04
N ASP A 114 -1.16 -10.56 -1.15
CA ASP A 114 0.12 -11.20 -0.85
C ASP A 114 0.93 -11.39 -2.12
N ARG A 115 2.25 -11.16 -2.01
CA ARG A 115 3.23 -11.36 -3.08
C ARG A 115 4.37 -12.23 -2.59
N LYS A 116 4.95 -13.01 -3.51
CA LYS A 116 6.12 -13.85 -3.24
C LYS A 116 7.05 -13.77 -4.42
N ASP A 117 8.32 -13.64 -4.12
CA ASP A 117 9.39 -13.63 -5.12
C ASP A 117 10.69 -14.13 -4.48
N SER A 118 11.75 -14.25 -5.26
CA SER A 118 13.08 -14.62 -4.78
C SER A 118 14.16 -14.01 -5.65
N THR A 119 15.32 -13.77 -5.07
CA THR A 119 16.51 -13.31 -5.79
C THR A 119 17.75 -14.03 -5.29
N ILE A 120 18.82 -13.97 -6.09
CA ILE A 120 20.11 -14.56 -5.71
C ILE A 120 20.76 -13.67 -4.65
N MET A 121 21.33 -14.28 -3.63
CA MET A 121 22.13 -13.58 -2.63
C MET A 121 23.46 -13.15 -3.26
N GLN A 122 23.77 -11.87 -3.18
CA GLN A 122 24.94 -11.21 -3.75
C GLN A 122 25.61 -10.33 -2.69
N SER A 123 26.42 -9.37 -3.14
CA SER A 123 26.92 -8.34 -2.24
C SER A 123 25.77 -7.56 -1.57
N PRO A 124 25.97 -6.93 -0.42
CA PRO A 124 24.94 -6.13 0.25
C PRO A 124 24.28 -5.12 -0.69
N ASP A 125 25.07 -4.37 -1.47
CA ASP A 125 24.56 -3.34 -2.38
C ASP A 125 23.76 -3.96 -3.54
N ASP A 126 24.25 -5.03 -4.17
CA ASP A 126 23.56 -5.68 -5.29
C ASP A 126 22.27 -6.36 -4.82
N CYS A 127 22.27 -6.96 -3.62
CA CYS A 127 21.06 -7.48 -2.99
C CYS A 127 20.04 -6.38 -2.74
N ALA A 128 20.47 -5.24 -2.20
CA ALA A 128 19.61 -4.10 -1.92
C ALA A 128 18.92 -3.58 -3.18
N VAL A 129 19.68 -3.43 -4.27
CA VAL A 129 19.14 -3.02 -5.58
C VAL A 129 18.14 -4.04 -6.12
N SER A 130 18.51 -5.33 -6.08
CA SER A 130 17.66 -6.40 -6.61
C SER A 130 16.34 -6.52 -5.84
N ILE A 131 16.39 -6.49 -4.51
CA ILE A 131 15.22 -6.54 -3.63
C ILE A 131 14.34 -5.32 -3.86
N THR A 132 14.92 -4.12 -3.90
CA THR A 132 14.16 -2.87 -4.12
C THR A 132 13.46 -2.87 -5.49
N ASN A 133 14.10 -3.40 -6.53
CA ASN A 133 13.48 -3.52 -7.85
C ASN A 133 12.31 -4.52 -7.86
N ILE A 134 12.40 -5.63 -7.13
CA ILE A 134 11.32 -6.59 -6.97
C ILE A 134 10.13 -5.94 -6.24
N ILE A 135 10.39 -5.23 -5.14
CA ILE A 135 9.36 -4.51 -4.39
C ILE A 135 8.67 -3.47 -5.30
N ARG A 136 9.46 -2.64 -5.99
CA ARG A 136 8.97 -1.64 -6.95
C ARG A 136 8.08 -2.27 -8.02
N HIS A 137 8.49 -3.39 -8.58
CA HIS A 137 7.73 -4.10 -9.62
C HIS A 137 6.36 -4.56 -9.11
N HIS A 138 6.33 -5.26 -7.98
CA HIS A 138 5.08 -5.76 -7.40
C HIS A 138 4.13 -4.64 -6.96
N GLU A 139 4.65 -3.58 -6.36
CA GLU A 139 3.84 -2.43 -5.95
C GLU A 139 3.28 -1.68 -7.16
N SER A 140 4.08 -1.48 -8.22
CA SER A 140 3.64 -0.85 -9.46
C SER A 140 2.60 -1.69 -10.21
N GLU A 141 2.80 -3.01 -10.29
CA GLU A 141 1.83 -3.94 -10.89
C GLU A 141 0.49 -3.89 -10.15
N TYR A 142 0.54 -3.89 -8.81
CA TYR A 142 -0.67 -3.82 -7.99
C TYR A 142 -1.40 -2.49 -8.16
N LEU A 143 -0.68 -1.38 -8.17
CA LEU A 143 -1.26 -0.06 -8.40
C LEU A 143 -1.96 0.00 -9.76
N SER A 144 -1.34 -0.51 -10.82
CA SER A 144 -1.94 -0.57 -12.16
C SER A 144 -3.20 -1.44 -12.18
N SER A 145 -3.20 -2.58 -11.47
CA SER A 145 -4.38 -3.45 -11.37
C SER A 145 -5.52 -2.80 -10.58
N LEU A 146 -5.21 -1.98 -9.58
CA LEU A 146 -6.21 -1.19 -8.85
C LEU A 146 -6.83 -0.12 -9.77
N GLU A 147 -6.02 0.59 -10.55
CA GLU A 147 -6.50 1.60 -11.51
C GLU A 147 -7.43 0.98 -12.55
N GLU A 148 -7.04 -0.17 -13.12
CA GLU A 148 -7.89 -0.92 -14.05
C GLU A 148 -9.20 -1.37 -13.38
N SER A 149 -9.13 -1.86 -12.15
CA SER A 149 -10.30 -2.27 -11.38
C SER A 149 -11.25 -1.09 -11.13
N TYR A 150 -10.73 0.11 -10.83
CA TYR A 150 -11.54 1.32 -10.69
C TYR A 150 -12.24 1.72 -11.98
N LEU A 151 -11.56 1.65 -13.12
CA LEU A 151 -12.16 1.94 -14.43
C LEU A 151 -13.28 0.95 -14.75
N ASN A 152 -13.09 -0.32 -14.45
CA ASN A 152 -14.09 -1.37 -14.66
C ASN A 152 -15.27 -1.30 -13.67
N LEU A 153 -15.03 -0.85 -12.42
CA LEU A 153 -16.08 -0.64 -11.41
C LEU A 153 -17.12 0.39 -11.87
N SER A 154 -16.70 1.46 -12.55
CA SER A 154 -17.62 2.52 -12.96
C SER A 154 -18.65 2.04 -13.99
N ASP A 155 -18.30 1.11 -14.88
CA ASP A 155 -19.16 0.71 -15.98
C ASP A 155 -19.93 -0.60 -15.77
N ALA A 156 -19.32 -1.62 -15.20
CA ALA A 156 -19.94 -2.95 -15.07
C ALA A 156 -20.50 -3.23 -13.68
N THR A 157 -19.70 -2.99 -12.63
CA THR A 157 -20.04 -3.44 -11.27
C THR A 157 -21.15 -2.61 -10.65
N PHE A 158 -21.22 -1.30 -10.91
CA PHE A 158 -22.37 -0.50 -10.47
C PHE A 158 -23.65 -0.88 -11.20
N LYS A 159 -23.57 -1.28 -12.47
CA LYS A 159 -24.73 -1.82 -13.22
C LYS A 159 -25.18 -3.16 -12.67
N ASP A 160 -24.22 -4.03 -12.29
CA ASP A 160 -24.53 -5.36 -11.71
C ASP A 160 -24.97 -5.28 -10.26
N LEU A 161 -24.42 -4.39 -9.44
CA LEU A 161 -24.93 -4.10 -8.11
C LEU A 161 -26.38 -3.56 -8.15
N ARG A 162 -26.72 -2.70 -9.13
CA ARG A 162 -28.09 -2.25 -9.37
C ARG A 162 -29.04 -3.42 -9.66
N ARG A 163 -28.58 -4.44 -10.37
CA ARG A 163 -29.37 -5.65 -10.70
C ARG A 163 -29.53 -6.61 -9.53
N LYS A 164 -28.57 -6.60 -8.59
CA LYS A 164 -28.54 -7.46 -7.40
C LYS A 164 -29.18 -6.84 -6.16
N LEU A 165 -29.42 -5.54 -6.16
CA LEU A 165 -30.23 -4.92 -5.10
C LEU A 165 -31.61 -5.57 -5.11
N PRO A 166 -32.18 -5.92 -3.94
CA PRO A 166 -33.53 -6.46 -3.86
C PRO A 166 -34.45 -5.46 -4.54
N VAL A 167 -34.91 -5.83 -5.73
CA VAL A 167 -35.88 -5.04 -6.49
C VAL A 167 -37.18 -5.07 -5.71
N THR A 168 -37.31 -4.20 -4.73
CA THR A 168 -38.64 -3.74 -4.38
C THR A 168 -39.22 -3.21 -5.69
N ARG A 169 -40.35 -3.70 -6.15
CA ARG A 169 -40.99 -3.41 -7.45
C ARG A 169 -41.19 -1.93 -7.77
N THR A 170 -40.64 -1.04 -7.01
CA THR A 170 -40.54 0.41 -7.22
C THR A 170 -39.17 0.69 -7.82
N LEU A 171 -39.17 1.06 -9.10
CA LEU A 171 -38.04 1.76 -9.74
C LEU A 171 -37.68 2.95 -8.83
N PHE A 172 -36.47 2.90 -8.23
CA PHE A 172 -35.97 4.02 -7.48
C PHE A 172 -35.62 5.13 -8.50
N PRO A 173 -36.39 6.20 -8.57
CA PRO A 173 -36.20 7.22 -9.59
C PRO A 173 -35.03 8.13 -9.16
N TRP A 174 -33.83 7.74 -9.49
CA TRP A 174 -32.60 8.51 -9.20
C TRP A 174 -32.71 9.97 -9.69
N HIS A 175 -33.45 10.20 -10.80
CA HIS A 175 -33.71 11.54 -11.29
C HIS A 175 -34.54 12.39 -10.33
N ASN A 176 -35.39 11.78 -9.52
CA ASN A 176 -36.20 12.52 -8.54
C ASN A 176 -35.39 12.85 -7.28
N THR A 177 -34.39 12.06 -6.91
CA THR A 177 -33.50 12.37 -5.79
C THR A 177 -32.57 13.53 -6.12
N LEU A 178 -32.04 13.59 -7.33
CA LEU A 178 -31.23 14.72 -7.83
C LEU A 178 -32.11 15.99 -7.93
N ALA A 179 -33.34 15.90 -8.45
CA ALA A 179 -34.26 17.03 -8.51
C ALA A 179 -34.69 17.48 -7.12
N PHE A 180 -34.81 16.57 -6.14
CA PHE A 180 -35.21 16.89 -4.78
C PHE A 180 -34.09 17.58 -3.99
N SER A 181 -32.81 17.20 -4.21
CA SER A 181 -31.67 17.90 -3.60
C SER A 181 -31.48 19.30 -4.21
N LEU A 182 -31.59 19.43 -5.55
CA LEU A 182 -31.50 20.70 -6.25
C LEU A 182 -32.62 21.68 -5.84
N THR A 183 -33.88 21.21 -5.70
CA THR A 183 -34.99 22.07 -5.24
C THR A 183 -34.84 22.46 -3.78
N ARG A 184 -34.27 21.60 -2.93
CA ARG A 184 -34.06 21.92 -1.50
C ARG A 184 -32.93 22.94 -1.32
N ASP A 185 -31.89 22.88 -2.14
CA ASP A 185 -30.76 23.81 -2.08
C ASP A 185 -31.15 25.17 -2.68
N LEU A 186 -31.91 25.20 -3.78
CA LEU A 186 -32.52 26.41 -4.34
C LEU A 186 -33.51 27.09 -3.36
N ALA A 187 -34.30 26.31 -2.64
CA ALA A 187 -35.22 26.84 -1.63
C ALA A 187 -34.50 27.48 -0.43
N LYS A 188 -33.32 26.95 -0.06
CA LYS A 188 -32.44 27.52 0.97
C LYS A 188 -31.79 28.82 0.51
N GLU A 189 -31.31 28.90 -0.72
CA GLU A 189 -30.73 30.12 -1.28
C GLU A 189 -31.77 31.24 -1.41
N LEU A 190 -33.00 30.93 -1.85
CA LEU A 190 -34.11 31.89 -1.92
C LEU A 190 -34.61 32.34 -0.54
N ALA A 191 -34.44 31.53 0.51
CA ALA A 191 -34.80 31.91 1.88
C ALA A 191 -33.74 32.79 2.58
N LEU A 192 -32.47 32.73 2.12
CA LEU A 192 -31.38 33.55 2.64
C LEU A 192 -31.25 34.93 1.96
N GLY A 193 -32.01 35.19 0.90
CA GLY A 193 -31.99 36.42 0.12
C GLY A 193 -33.08 37.43 0.49
N LYS A 194 -33.64 37.34 1.71
CA LYS A 194 -34.58 38.35 2.26
C LYS A 194 -34.06 39.00 3.52
#